data_ca302d874a02058fe9c01934f67e81b1
#
_entry.id   ca302d874a02058fe9c01934f67e81b1
#
_cell.length_a   1.000
_cell.length_b   1.000
_cell.length_c   1.000
_cell.angle_alpha   90.00
_cell.angle_beta   90.00
_cell.angle_gamma   90.00
#
_symmetry.space_group_name_H-M   'P 1'
#
loop_
_entity.id
_entity.type
_entity.pdbx_description
1 polymer ?
#
loop_
_entity_poly.entity_id
_entity_poly.type
_entity_poly.pdbx_seq_one_letter_code
_entity_poly.pdbx_strand_id
1 'polypeptide(L)'
;MKNTYVALLLILITSVQAQNKKYNLVIGTYTNSCDSKGIYVYDFDSETADFNFKNSTEKVVNPSYLTISKDNKFVYSVNESGPESTVSAFAFDAKSGKLDLLNKQNAEGADPCYLINDDKNVIVANYSGGNIAVFGKNGD
;
A
#
# COMPACT_ATOMS: atom_id res chain seq x y z
N MET A 1 -17.51 29.37 -64.09
CA MET A 1 -17.29 28.08 -63.40
C MET A 1 -16.81 28.44 -61.98
N LYS A 2 -17.66 28.23 -60.98
CA LYS A 2 -17.32 28.54 -59.56
C LYS A 2 -16.83 27.26 -58.90
N ASN A 3 -15.57 27.23 -58.49
CA ASN A 3 -15.01 26.11 -57.74
C ASN A 3 -15.43 26.24 -56.27
N THR A 4 -16.31 25.36 -55.82
CA THR A 4 -16.70 25.25 -54.42
C THR A 4 -15.72 24.30 -53.72
N TYR A 5 -14.83 24.81 -52.89
CA TYR A 5 -13.97 23.99 -52.02
C TYR A 5 -14.78 23.56 -50.79
N VAL A 6 -15.08 22.26 -50.70
CA VAL A 6 -15.65 21.65 -49.50
C VAL A 6 -14.51 21.39 -48.54
N ALA A 7 -14.42 22.18 -47.49
CA ALA A 7 -13.47 21.95 -46.37
C ALA A 7 -14.02 20.82 -45.50
N LEU A 8 -13.42 19.64 -45.59
CA LEU A 8 -13.73 18.51 -44.73
C LEU A 8 -13.07 18.74 -43.37
N LEU A 9 -13.85 19.18 -42.39
CA LEU A 9 -13.40 19.37 -41.02
C LEU A 9 -13.30 17.98 -40.32
N LEU A 10 -12.10 17.43 -40.27
CA LEU A 10 -11.83 16.22 -39.51
C LEU A 10 -11.85 16.60 -37.99
N ILE A 11 -12.97 16.30 -37.35
CA ILE A 11 -13.06 16.37 -35.87
C ILE A 11 -12.31 15.14 -35.31
N LEU A 12 -11.08 15.31 -34.90
CA LEU A 12 -10.36 14.34 -34.06
C LEU A 12 -11.06 14.29 -32.70
N ILE A 13 -11.94 13.32 -32.54
CA ILE A 13 -12.44 12.97 -31.19
C ILE A 13 -11.30 12.26 -30.45
N THR A 14 -10.49 13.01 -29.73
CA THR A 14 -9.60 12.42 -28.74
C THR A 14 -10.47 11.91 -27.61
N SER A 15 -10.69 10.60 -27.56
CA SER A 15 -11.28 9.96 -26.39
C SER A 15 -10.30 10.17 -25.23
N VAL A 16 -10.58 11.14 -24.38
CA VAL A 16 -9.96 11.24 -23.07
C VAL A 16 -10.46 10.01 -22.30
N GLN A 17 -9.62 8.98 -22.25
CA GLN A 17 -9.88 7.88 -21.33
C GLN A 17 -9.84 8.47 -19.91
N ALA A 18 -10.99 8.53 -19.27
CA ALA A 18 -11.06 8.86 -17.86
C ALA A 18 -10.19 7.84 -17.11
N GLN A 19 -9.08 8.30 -16.58
CA GLN A 19 -8.21 7.47 -15.76
C GLN A 19 -9.05 6.99 -14.57
N ASN A 20 -9.05 5.68 -14.33
CA ASN A 20 -9.77 5.13 -13.18
C ASN A 20 -9.21 5.78 -11.91
N LYS A 21 -10.01 6.59 -11.24
CA LYS A 21 -9.60 7.39 -10.08
C LYS A 21 -9.88 6.68 -8.75
N LYS A 22 -10.20 5.39 -8.83
CA LYS A 22 -10.45 4.54 -7.67
C LYS A 22 -9.20 3.75 -7.32
N TYR A 23 -8.84 3.80 -6.05
CA TYR A 23 -7.65 3.17 -5.49
C TYR A 23 -8.02 2.34 -4.26
N ASN A 24 -7.15 1.43 -3.87
CA ASN A 24 -7.16 0.88 -2.52
C ASN A 24 -6.35 1.81 -1.62
N LEU A 25 -7.00 2.35 -0.59
CA LEU A 25 -6.34 3.10 0.48
C LEU A 25 -6.06 2.12 1.63
N VAL A 26 -4.78 1.87 1.91
CA VAL A 26 -4.34 0.98 2.99
C VAL A 26 -3.83 1.81 4.14
N ILE A 27 -4.42 1.64 5.32
CA ILE A 27 -4.15 2.44 6.51
C ILE A 27 -3.68 1.54 7.64
N GLY A 28 -2.49 1.84 8.20
CA GLY A 28 -2.00 1.26 9.44
C GLY A 28 -2.35 2.15 10.64
N THR A 29 -2.63 1.53 11.77
CA THR A 29 -3.01 2.23 13.00
C THR A 29 -2.38 1.57 14.22
N TYR A 30 -2.12 2.34 15.29
CA TYR A 30 -1.76 1.75 16.58
C TYR A 30 -2.91 0.93 17.16
N THR A 31 -2.55 -0.12 17.91
CA THR A 31 -3.52 -1.09 18.48
C THR A 31 -3.35 -1.31 19.98
N ASN A 32 -2.35 -0.68 20.59
CA ASN A 32 -1.99 -0.91 22.00
C ASN A 32 -2.92 -0.22 23.01
N SER A 33 -3.71 0.76 22.57
CA SER A 33 -4.58 1.55 23.44
C SER A 33 -6.05 1.62 22.98
N CYS A 34 -6.45 0.79 21.99
CA CYS A 34 -7.80 0.80 21.44
C CYS A 34 -8.16 -0.54 20.79
N ASP A 35 -9.41 -0.66 20.31
CA ASP A 35 -9.94 -1.87 19.65
C ASP A 35 -9.61 -1.96 18.15
N SER A 36 -8.63 -1.17 17.69
CA SER A 36 -8.17 -1.25 16.31
C SER A 36 -7.62 -2.63 15.96
N LYS A 37 -7.89 -3.09 14.72
CA LYS A 37 -7.32 -4.31 14.15
C LYS A 37 -5.93 -4.12 13.55
N GLY A 38 -5.51 -2.88 13.36
CA GLY A 38 -4.19 -2.49 12.88
C GLY A 38 -4.20 -2.05 11.43
N ILE A 39 -4.54 -2.91 10.46
CA ILE A 39 -4.54 -2.55 9.04
C ILE A 39 -5.95 -2.61 8.48
N TYR A 40 -6.33 -1.53 7.79
CA TYR A 40 -7.63 -1.37 7.13
C TYR A 40 -7.44 -1.05 5.66
N VAL A 41 -8.33 -1.55 4.83
CA VAL A 41 -8.37 -1.28 3.38
C VAL A 41 -9.71 -0.65 3.05
N TYR A 42 -9.66 0.43 2.27
CA TYR A 42 -10.83 1.15 1.78
C TYR A 42 -10.78 1.26 0.26
N ASP A 43 -11.94 1.26 -0.39
CA ASP A 43 -12.07 1.79 -1.74
C ASP A 43 -12.06 3.32 -1.65
N PHE A 44 -11.12 3.95 -2.33
CA PHE A 44 -10.90 5.41 -2.30
C PHE A 44 -11.10 6.01 -3.69
N ASP A 45 -11.92 7.04 -3.77
CA ASP A 45 -12.10 7.87 -4.96
C ASP A 45 -11.31 9.17 -4.81
N SER A 46 -10.29 9.37 -5.65
CA SER A 46 -9.42 10.55 -5.55
C SER A 46 -10.01 11.82 -6.15
N GLU A 47 -11.17 11.76 -6.83
CA GLU A 47 -11.87 12.96 -7.32
C GLU A 47 -12.76 13.57 -6.24
N THR A 48 -13.48 12.71 -5.52
CA THR A 48 -14.45 13.14 -4.51
C THR A 48 -13.90 13.10 -3.09
N ALA A 49 -12.74 12.43 -2.90
CA ALA A 49 -12.16 12.07 -1.61
C ALA A 49 -13.06 11.14 -0.77
N ASP A 50 -14.06 10.52 -1.39
CA ASP A 50 -14.87 9.50 -0.73
C ASP A 50 -14.08 8.24 -0.48
N PHE A 51 -14.32 7.59 0.65
CA PHE A 51 -13.76 6.28 0.95
C PHE A 51 -14.80 5.38 1.63
N ASN A 52 -14.81 4.10 1.22
CA ASN A 52 -15.71 3.10 1.76
C ASN A 52 -14.90 1.94 2.30
N PHE A 53 -15.26 1.46 3.50
CA PHE A 53 -14.61 0.30 4.09
C PHE A 53 -14.72 -0.92 3.17
N LYS A 54 -13.60 -1.61 3.00
CA LYS A 54 -13.49 -2.78 2.15
C LYS A 54 -13.10 -4.03 2.93
N ASN A 55 -12.02 -3.95 3.71
CA ASN A 55 -11.52 -5.07 4.51
C ASN A 55 -10.63 -4.59 5.67
N SER A 56 -10.32 -5.48 6.59
CA SER A 56 -9.30 -5.28 7.62
C SER A 56 -8.57 -6.60 7.90
N THR A 57 -7.35 -6.51 8.40
CA THR A 57 -6.64 -7.69 8.93
C THR A 57 -7.31 -8.21 10.20
N GLU A 58 -6.93 -9.41 10.64
CA GLU A 58 -6.96 -9.77 12.05
C GLU A 58 -5.98 -8.86 12.82
N LYS A 59 -6.01 -8.89 14.17
CA LYS A 59 -5.24 -7.93 14.96
C LYS A 59 -3.74 -8.00 14.68
N VAL A 60 -3.20 -6.91 14.11
CA VAL A 60 -1.78 -6.67 13.88
C VAL A 60 -1.30 -5.64 14.89
N VAL A 61 -0.17 -5.90 15.55
CA VAL A 61 0.35 -4.99 16.59
C VAL A 61 0.99 -3.75 15.94
N ASN A 62 0.45 -2.58 16.23
CA ASN A 62 0.99 -1.25 15.88
C ASN A 62 1.64 -1.15 14.47
N PRO A 63 0.94 -1.45 13.39
CA PRO A 63 1.47 -1.29 12.03
C PRO A 63 1.51 0.20 11.66
N SER A 64 2.53 0.90 12.09
CA SER A 64 2.63 2.37 11.99
C SER A 64 3.05 2.87 10.60
N TYR A 65 3.73 2.05 9.82
CA TYR A 65 4.10 2.35 8.44
C TYR A 65 3.94 1.14 7.52
N LEU A 66 3.52 1.40 6.28
CA LEU A 66 3.20 0.38 5.28
C LEU A 66 3.84 0.73 3.94
N THR A 67 4.23 -0.30 3.18
CA THR A 67 4.59 -0.16 1.76
C THR A 67 3.94 -1.28 0.94
N ILE A 68 3.63 -0.99 -0.31
CA ILE A 68 3.02 -1.95 -1.24
C ILE A 68 4.05 -2.34 -2.29
N SER A 69 4.11 -3.60 -2.69
CA SER A 69 4.96 -4.06 -3.79
C SER A 69 4.54 -3.42 -5.12
N LYS A 70 5.49 -3.27 -6.04
CA LYS A 70 5.27 -2.65 -7.36
C LYS A 70 4.17 -3.34 -8.18
N ASP A 71 4.00 -4.64 -8.01
CA ASP A 71 2.95 -5.44 -8.68
C ASP A 71 1.62 -5.46 -7.93
N ASN A 72 1.51 -4.75 -6.79
CA ASN A 72 0.35 -4.67 -5.90
C ASN A 72 -0.12 -6.03 -5.34
N LYS A 73 0.77 -7.02 -5.21
CA LYS A 73 0.44 -8.33 -4.65
C LYS A 73 0.82 -8.50 -3.19
N PHE A 74 1.68 -7.64 -2.67
CA PHE A 74 2.17 -7.72 -1.30
C PHE A 74 2.09 -6.37 -0.60
N VAL A 75 1.79 -6.43 0.70
CA VAL A 75 1.91 -5.30 1.63
C VAL A 75 2.90 -5.70 2.71
N TYR A 76 3.80 -4.79 3.03
CA TYR A 76 4.74 -4.94 4.13
C TYR A 76 4.45 -3.90 5.20
N SER A 77 4.54 -4.25 6.46
CA SER A 77 4.38 -3.33 7.58
C SER A 77 5.51 -3.43 8.58
N VAL A 78 5.90 -2.31 9.15
CA VAL A 78 6.59 -2.30 10.45
C VAL A 78 5.56 -2.47 11.56
N ASN A 79 5.96 -3.09 12.67
CA ASN A 79 5.10 -3.34 13.83
C ASN A 79 5.87 -2.87 15.06
N GLU A 80 5.55 -1.66 15.54
CA GLU A 80 6.28 -1.03 16.63
C GLU A 80 5.93 -1.63 18.00
N SER A 81 6.94 -2.11 18.70
CA SER A 81 6.82 -2.70 20.05
C SER A 81 8.15 -2.62 20.83
N GLY A 82 8.84 -1.48 20.73
CA GLY A 82 10.16 -1.32 21.33
C GLY A 82 11.16 -2.37 20.83
N PRO A 83 11.89 -3.06 21.74
CA PRO A 83 12.83 -4.11 21.36
C PRO A 83 12.20 -5.35 20.70
N GLU A 84 10.88 -5.56 20.90
CA GLU A 84 10.12 -6.68 20.35
C GLU A 84 9.46 -6.34 19.00
N SER A 85 9.90 -5.27 18.37
CA SER A 85 9.39 -4.82 17.08
C SER A 85 9.63 -5.84 15.98
N THR A 86 8.70 -5.89 15.04
CA THR A 86 8.72 -6.87 13.95
C THR A 86 8.43 -6.20 12.61
N VAL A 87 8.69 -6.94 11.52
CA VAL A 87 8.26 -6.63 10.16
C VAL A 87 7.36 -7.75 9.69
N SER A 88 6.21 -7.39 9.12
CA SER A 88 5.23 -8.35 8.59
C SER A 88 5.09 -8.23 7.09
N ALA A 89 4.91 -9.37 6.42
CA ALA A 89 4.57 -9.45 5.00
C ALA A 89 3.18 -10.07 4.83
N PHE A 90 2.38 -9.49 3.95
CA PHE A 90 1.03 -9.95 3.64
C PHE A 90 0.87 -10.16 2.15
N ALA A 91 0.20 -11.24 1.74
CA ALA A 91 -0.37 -11.34 0.41
C ALA A 91 -1.57 -10.39 0.32
N PHE A 92 -1.67 -9.64 -0.76
CA PHE A 92 -2.71 -8.63 -0.96
C PHE A 92 -3.57 -8.96 -2.17
N ASP A 93 -4.85 -9.16 -1.97
CA ASP A 93 -5.83 -9.20 -3.03
C ASP A 93 -6.47 -7.82 -3.21
N ALA A 94 -6.01 -7.07 -4.19
CA ALA A 94 -6.49 -5.72 -4.46
C ALA A 94 -7.99 -5.66 -4.81
N LYS A 95 -8.60 -6.77 -5.28
CA LYS A 95 -10.02 -6.82 -5.63
C LYS A 95 -10.91 -6.87 -4.38
N SER A 96 -10.58 -7.71 -3.43
CA SER A 96 -11.34 -7.87 -2.17
C SER A 96 -10.81 -7.01 -1.03
N GLY A 97 -9.61 -6.44 -1.16
CA GLY A 97 -8.88 -5.76 -0.09
C GLY A 97 -8.32 -6.71 0.98
N LYS A 98 -8.37 -8.03 0.74
CA LYS A 98 -7.91 -9.02 1.72
C LYS A 98 -6.39 -8.97 1.86
N LEU A 99 -5.94 -9.07 3.11
CA LEU A 99 -4.54 -9.15 3.50
C LEU A 99 -4.35 -10.47 4.28
N ASP A 100 -3.64 -11.43 3.69
CA ASP A 100 -3.29 -12.70 4.32
C ASP A 100 -1.84 -12.62 4.83
N LEU A 101 -1.64 -12.80 6.14
CA LEU A 101 -0.31 -12.78 6.73
C LEU A 101 0.52 -13.96 6.18
N LEU A 102 1.64 -13.66 5.56
CA LEU A 102 2.61 -14.65 5.06
C LEU A 102 3.64 -15.01 6.13
N ASN A 103 4.29 -14.00 6.66
CA ASN A 103 5.26 -14.16 7.74
C ASN A 103 5.42 -12.89 8.56
N LYS A 104 6.11 -13.05 9.70
CA LYS A 104 6.53 -11.97 10.60
C LYS A 104 7.94 -12.28 11.07
N GLN A 105 8.84 -11.29 10.99
CA GLN A 105 10.23 -11.42 11.41
C GLN A 105 10.61 -10.34 12.41
N ASN A 106 11.64 -10.56 13.22
CA ASN A 106 12.21 -9.53 14.09
C ASN A 106 12.70 -8.36 13.25
N ALA A 107 12.47 -7.12 13.71
CA ALA A 107 12.89 -5.92 12.97
C ALA A 107 14.42 -5.67 13.04
N GLU A 108 15.16 -6.51 13.79
CA GLU A 108 16.61 -6.37 14.06
C GLU A 108 16.98 -5.00 14.63
N GLY A 109 16.01 -4.36 15.31
CA GLY A 109 16.15 -3.07 15.98
C GLY A 109 14.83 -2.59 16.57
N ALA A 110 14.91 -1.56 17.43
CA ALA A 110 13.76 -1.03 18.14
C ALA A 110 13.05 0.07 17.36
N ASP A 111 11.72 0.08 17.46
CA ASP A 111 10.80 1.08 16.94
C ASP A 111 11.05 1.41 15.46
N PRO A 112 10.84 0.46 14.53
CA PRO A 112 10.90 0.70 13.10
C PRO A 112 9.76 1.64 12.71
N CYS A 113 10.08 2.80 12.13
CA CYS A 113 9.10 3.83 11.77
C CYS A 113 9.00 4.10 10.28
N TYR A 114 9.82 3.44 9.48
CA TYR A 114 9.82 3.57 8.02
C TYR A 114 10.29 2.28 7.36
N LEU A 115 9.65 1.92 6.24
CA LEU A 115 10.14 0.87 5.36
C LEU A 115 9.90 1.21 3.90
N ILE A 116 10.77 0.69 3.05
CA ILE A 116 10.61 0.68 1.59
C ILE A 116 10.84 -0.74 1.07
N ASN A 117 10.45 -0.97 -0.17
CA ASN A 117 10.76 -2.22 -0.83
C ASN A 117 11.17 -1.99 -2.30
N ASP A 118 12.09 -2.83 -2.79
CA ASP A 118 12.41 -2.99 -4.20
C ASP A 118 12.00 -4.39 -4.68
N ASP A 119 12.50 -4.84 -5.83
CA ASP A 119 12.16 -6.15 -6.39
C ASP A 119 12.74 -7.32 -5.56
N LYS A 120 13.77 -7.09 -4.74
CA LYS A 120 14.53 -8.12 -4.02
C LYS A 120 14.47 -7.99 -2.50
N ASN A 121 14.25 -6.79 -1.98
CA ASN A 121 14.43 -6.51 -0.56
C ASN A 121 13.28 -5.69 0.02
N VAL A 122 13.11 -5.83 1.33
CA VAL A 122 12.43 -4.88 2.21
C VAL A 122 13.49 -4.24 3.10
N ILE A 123 13.55 -2.92 3.14
CA ILE A 123 14.55 -2.15 3.89
C ILE A 123 13.82 -1.35 4.96
N VAL A 124 14.26 -1.47 6.20
CA VAL A 124 13.59 -0.92 7.38
C VAL A 124 14.55 0.00 8.13
N ALA A 125 14.05 1.16 8.56
CA ALA A 125 14.76 2.06 9.46
C ALA A 125 14.20 1.93 10.88
N ASN A 126 15.04 1.50 11.80
CA ASN A 126 14.74 1.36 13.22
C ASN A 126 15.14 2.63 13.97
N TYR A 127 14.16 3.47 14.33
CA TYR A 127 14.40 4.81 14.89
C TYR A 127 15.12 4.74 16.24
N SER A 128 14.54 4.04 17.21
CA SER A 128 15.16 3.89 18.54
C SER A 128 16.36 2.96 18.53
N GLY A 129 16.40 1.99 17.60
CA GLY A 129 17.53 1.09 17.40
C GLY A 129 18.74 1.78 16.76
N GLY A 130 18.53 2.89 16.05
CA GLY A 130 19.59 3.65 15.39
C GLY A 130 20.27 2.88 14.23
N ASN A 131 19.57 1.92 13.61
CA ASN A 131 20.12 1.05 12.59
C ASN A 131 19.15 0.84 11.41
N ILE A 132 19.64 0.21 10.38
CA ILE A 132 18.85 -0.23 9.21
C ILE A 132 18.93 -1.75 9.14
N ALA A 133 17.79 -2.40 8.89
CA ALA A 133 17.69 -3.82 8.59
C ALA A 133 17.27 -4.06 7.15
N VAL A 134 17.77 -5.13 6.53
CA VAL A 134 17.46 -5.51 5.14
C VAL A 134 16.99 -6.96 5.12
N PHE A 135 15.79 -7.20 4.61
CA PHE A 135 15.17 -8.51 4.49
C PHE A 135 15.08 -8.89 3.01
N GLY A 136 15.64 -10.04 2.64
CA GLY A 136 15.53 -10.58 1.29
C GLY A 136 14.10 -11.08 1.02
N LYS A 137 13.57 -10.80 -0.16
CA LYS A 137 12.32 -11.38 -0.66
C LYS A 137 12.65 -12.70 -1.35
N ASN A 138 12.19 -13.80 -0.79
CA ASN A 138 12.36 -15.13 -1.38
C ASN A 138 11.12 -15.43 -2.21
N GLY A 139 10.91 -14.78 -3.29
CA GLY A 139 9.95 -15.00 -4.40
C GLY A 139 8.66 -15.83 -4.21
N ASP A 140 8.30 -16.22 -2.99
CA ASP A 140 7.16 -17.09 -2.65
C ASP A 140 6.22 -16.38 -1.66
#